data_1d7445ed508532ae50492b484a8d715e
#
_entry.id   1d7445ed508532ae50492b484a8d715e
#
_cell.length_a   1.000
_cell.length_b   1.000
_cell.length_c   1.000
_cell.angle_alpha   90.00
_cell.angle_beta   90.00
_cell.angle_gamma   90.00
#
_symmetry.space_group_name_H-M   'P 1'
#
loop_
_entity.id
_entity.type
_entity.pdbx_description
1 polymer ?
#
loop_
_entity_poly.entity_id
_entity_poly.type
_entity_poly.pdbx_seq_one_letter_code
_entity_poly.pdbx_strand_id
1 'polypeptide(L)'
;ALPDDFEDSVVAQHPHLFRLSPNPAEPRTHVLHLVADPAKGDFTPAVDKNRPEKYAFQLQFPPGFRLTKEYRKKVKEWQLLPYVGPYEVVEQRIGASKRVSKMARRKMEKRAVGIAHEFLSLTVEKMVEVEKFSQFRKWFGIDVNVRDVFLDHPGIFYLSAKGKRHTVFLREAYDRGKLVEPNDVSEARRKLVELMLLRRHGLGNANSNANMSSNGNAGAKESDDDLQELEL
;
A
#
# COMPACT_ATOMS: atom_id res chain seq x y z
N ALA A 1 -13.49 2.33 10.18
CA ALA A 1 -14.20 1.17 10.77
C ALA A 1 -15.56 1.08 10.09
N LEU A 2 -16.01 -0.12 9.78
CA LEU A 2 -17.37 -0.33 9.32
C LEU A 2 -18.33 -0.09 10.50
N PRO A 3 -19.56 0.40 10.25
CA PRO A 3 -20.58 0.50 11.30
C PRO A 3 -20.93 -0.89 11.83
N ASP A 4 -21.37 -0.97 13.10
CA ASP A 4 -21.68 -2.24 13.75
C ASP A 4 -22.85 -2.99 13.06
N ASP A 5 -23.72 -2.24 12.41
CA ASP A 5 -24.89 -2.72 11.66
C ASP A 5 -24.64 -2.84 10.15
N PHE A 6 -23.36 -2.94 9.71
CA PHE A 6 -23.02 -2.87 8.28
C PHE A 6 -23.71 -3.96 7.43
N GLU A 7 -24.03 -5.12 8.03
CA GLU A 7 -24.75 -6.19 7.34
C GLU A 7 -26.16 -5.73 6.94
N ASP A 8 -26.86 -5.06 7.83
CA ASP A 8 -28.21 -4.57 7.60
C ASP A 8 -28.23 -3.23 6.86
N SER A 9 -27.29 -2.35 7.18
CA SER A 9 -27.26 -0.99 6.62
C SER A 9 -26.62 -0.90 5.24
N VAL A 10 -25.62 -1.73 4.95
CA VAL A 10 -24.87 -1.67 3.69
C VAL A 10 -25.13 -2.89 2.82
N VAL A 11 -24.94 -4.10 3.36
CA VAL A 11 -25.01 -5.33 2.53
C VAL A 11 -26.46 -5.61 2.11
N ALA A 12 -27.41 -5.47 3.03
CA ALA A 12 -28.81 -5.71 2.73
C ALA A 12 -29.40 -4.70 1.73
N GLN A 13 -28.87 -3.48 1.69
CA GLN A 13 -29.29 -2.46 0.71
C GLN A 13 -28.72 -2.69 -0.69
N HIS A 14 -27.69 -3.51 -0.82
CA HIS A 14 -27.04 -3.80 -2.09
C HIS A 14 -27.02 -5.31 -2.46
N PRO A 15 -28.20 -5.98 -2.52
CA PRO A 15 -28.28 -7.42 -2.80
C PRO A 15 -27.79 -7.79 -4.20
N HIS A 16 -27.71 -6.82 -5.10
CA HIS A 16 -27.18 -6.99 -6.44
C HIS A 16 -25.63 -7.06 -6.47
N LEU A 17 -24.97 -6.56 -5.42
CA LEU A 17 -23.51 -6.59 -5.30
C LEU A 17 -23.04 -7.65 -4.31
N PHE A 18 -23.81 -7.89 -3.24
CA PHE A 18 -23.36 -8.71 -2.13
C PHE A 18 -24.38 -9.78 -1.75
N ARG A 19 -23.88 -10.92 -1.29
CA ARG A 19 -24.68 -11.98 -0.67
C ARG A 19 -23.97 -12.45 0.61
N LEU A 20 -24.73 -12.56 1.67
CA LEU A 20 -24.29 -13.21 2.90
C LEU A 20 -24.67 -14.69 2.87
N SER A 21 -23.77 -15.56 3.31
CA SER A 21 -24.06 -16.97 3.57
C SER A 21 -23.53 -17.34 4.98
N PRO A 22 -24.21 -18.24 5.69
CA PRO A 22 -23.70 -18.71 6.99
C PRO A 22 -22.32 -19.36 6.79
N ASN A 23 -21.41 -19.06 7.72
CA ASN A 23 -20.08 -19.66 7.70
C ASN A 23 -20.17 -21.09 8.32
N PRO A 24 -19.87 -22.15 7.56
CA PRO A 24 -19.94 -23.51 8.10
C PRO A 24 -18.85 -23.82 9.15
N ALA A 25 -17.75 -23.05 9.16
CA ALA A 25 -16.65 -23.24 10.09
C ALA A 25 -16.83 -22.50 11.41
N GLU A 26 -17.62 -21.43 11.42
CA GLU A 26 -17.82 -20.58 12.61
C GLU A 26 -19.30 -20.23 12.77
N PRO A 27 -20.03 -20.91 13.67
CA PRO A 27 -21.43 -20.55 13.97
C PRO A 27 -21.52 -19.10 14.45
N ARG A 28 -22.48 -18.36 13.94
CA ARG A 28 -22.73 -16.92 14.17
C ARG A 28 -21.86 -15.95 13.36
N THR A 29 -21.13 -16.43 12.37
CA THR A 29 -20.45 -15.57 11.40
C THR A 29 -21.04 -15.79 10.02
N HIS A 30 -20.94 -14.77 9.16
CA HIS A 30 -21.38 -14.85 7.78
C HIS A 30 -20.19 -14.68 6.85
N VAL A 31 -20.22 -15.37 5.73
CA VAL A 31 -19.29 -15.15 4.60
C VAL A 31 -19.95 -14.20 3.63
N LEU A 32 -19.30 -13.09 3.38
CA LEU A 32 -19.71 -12.11 2.39
C LEU A 32 -19.23 -12.55 1.01
N HIS A 33 -20.18 -12.77 0.09
CA HIS A 33 -19.90 -13.08 -1.30
C HIS A 33 -20.17 -11.85 -2.15
N LEU A 34 -19.27 -11.56 -3.09
CA LEU A 34 -19.53 -10.62 -4.16
C LEU A 34 -20.39 -11.33 -5.22
N VAL A 35 -21.57 -10.79 -5.51
CA VAL A 35 -22.40 -11.23 -6.61
C VAL A 35 -21.84 -10.61 -7.88
N ALA A 36 -20.79 -11.22 -8.45
CA ALA A 36 -20.26 -10.78 -9.74
C ALA A 36 -21.27 -11.12 -10.82
N ASP A 37 -21.71 -10.14 -11.57
CA ASP A 37 -22.35 -10.39 -12.85
C ASP A 37 -21.25 -10.84 -13.83
N PRO A 38 -21.21 -12.11 -14.25
CA PRO A 38 -20.18 -12.60 -15.16
C PRO A 38 -20.16 -11.85 -16.50
N ALA A 39 -21.22 -11.10 -16.82
CA ALA A 39 -21.32 -10.30 -18.03
C ALA A 39 -20.76 -8.88 -17.91
N LYS A 40 -20.46 -8.38 -16.69
CA LYS A 40 -20.10 -6.97 -16.47
C LYS A 40 -18.72 -6.69 -15.89
N GLY A 41 -17.93 -7.67 -15.60
CA GLY A 41 -16.72 -7.29 -14.93
C GLY A 41 -15.62 -8.33 -14.85
N ASP A 42 -14.72 -8.29 -15.78
CA ASP A 42 -13.34 -8.59 -15.48
C ASP A 42 -12.91 -7.72 -14.28
N PHE A 43 -13.05 -8.25 -13.07
CA PHE A 43 -12.27 -7.78 -11.92
C PHE A 43 -10.81 -8.14 -12.18
N THR A 44 -10.26 -7.55 -13.20
CA THR A 44 -8.81 -7.57 -13.33
C THR A 44 -8.29 -6.56 -12.32
N PRO A 45 -7.32 -6.94 -11.47
CA PRO A 45 -6.62 -5.98 -10.64
C PRO A 45 -6.18 -4.82 -11.54
N ALA A 46 -5.93 -3.65 -10.97
CA ALA A 46 -5.63 -2.38 -11.66
C ALA A 46 -4.42 -2.42 -12.63
N VAL A 47 -4.32 -3.49 -13.36
CA VAL A 47 -3.53 -3.61 -14.58
C VAL A 47 -4.27 -2.77 -15.60
N ASP A 48 -3.67 -1.67 -15.99
CA ASP A 48 -4.17 -0.73 -16.97
C ASP A 48 -4.66 -1.49 -18.23
N LYS A 49 -5.99 -1.63 -18.38
CA LYS A 49 -6.63 -2.35 -19.49
C LYS A 49 -6.28 -1.76 -20.87
N ASN A 50 -5.80 -0.51 -20.88
CA ASN A 50 -5.43 0.22 -22.08
C ASN A 50 -3.96 -0.01 -22.50
N ARG A 51 -3.17 -0.74 -21.71
CA ARG A 51 -1.81 -1.08 -22.08
C ARG A 51 -1.76 -2.31 -22.97
N PRO A 52 -0.91 -2.31 -24.00
CA PRO A 52 -0.71 -3.48 -24.87
C PRO A 52 -0.14 -4.69 -24.12
N GLU A 53 0.33 -4.52 -22.89
CA GLU A 53 0.97 -5.54 -22.07
C GLU A 53 0.02 -5.98 -20.94
N LYS A 54 -0.71 -7.06 -21.15
CA LYS A 54 -1.74 -7.63 -20.26
C LYS A 54 -1.32 -7.83 -18.78
N TYR A 55 -0.01 -7.85 -18.49
CA TYR A 55 0.51 -8.14 -17.14
C TYR A 55 1.41 -7.01 -16.59
N ALA A 56 1.30 -5.81 -17.15
CA ALA A 56 2.15 -4.68 -16.77
C ALA A 56 1.53 -3.86 -15.63
N PHE A 57 2.39 -3.36 -14.73
CA PHE A 57 2.05 -2.39 -13.69
C PHE A 57 2.50 -0.99 -14.12
N GLN A 58 1.82 0.03 -13.61
CA GLN A 58 2.28 1.41 -13.77
C GLN A 58 3.56 1.61 -12.95
N LEU A 59 4.59 2.17 -13.57
CA LEU A 59 5.87 2.41 -12.92
C LEU A 59 6.12 3.90 -12.77
N GLN A 60 6.36 4.34 -11.56
CA GLN A 60 6.79 5.68 -11.22
C GLN A 60 8.12 5.60 -10.47
N PHE A 61 9.17 6.17 -11.05
CA PHE A 61 10.46 6.22 -10.37
C PHE A 61 10.67 7.60 -9.76
N PRO A 62 11.34 7.68 -8.59
CA PRO A 62 11.61 8.95 -7.96
C PRO A 62 12.48 9.85 -8.85
N PRO A 63 12.36 11.19 -8.74
CA PRO A 63 13.23 12.13 -9.41
C PRO A 63 14.70 11.82 -9.12
N GLY A 64 15.55 11.80 -10.14
CA GLY A 64 16.97 11.48 -9.99
C GLY A 64 17.31 9.98 -9.99
N PHE A 65 16.34 9.08 -9.99
CA PHE A 65 16.62 7.65 -10.09
C PHE A 65 17.15 7.30 -11.48
N ARG A 66 18.44 6.94 -11.54
CA ARG A 66 19.11 6.59 -12.81
C ARG A 66 18.82 5.15 -13.21
N LEU A 67 17.94 4.99 -14.20
CA LEU A 67 17.65 3.70 -14.81
C LEU A 67 18.79 3.32 -15.78
N THR A 68 19.63 2.36 -15.41
CA THR A 68 20.61 1.78 -16.33
C THR A 68 19.91 1.01 -17.46
N LYS A 69 20.58 0.84 -18.62
CA LYS A 69 20.03 0.07 -19.75
C LYS A 69 19.69 -1.37 -19.33
N GLU A 70 20.54 -1.99 -18.52
CA GLU A 70 20.35 -3.35 -18.01
C GLU A 70 19.14 -3.45 -17.09
N TYR A 71 18.96 -2.47 -16.17
CA TYR A 71 17.81 -2.44 -15.28
C TYR A 71 16.50 -2.25 -16.07
N ARG A 72 16.46 -1.35 -17.06
CA ARG A 72 15.30 -1.18 -17.95
C ARG A 72 14.93 -2.47 -18.65
N LYS A 73 15.94 -3.21 -19.17
CA LYS A 73 15.72 -4.50 -19.82
C LYS A 73 15.10 -5.52 -18.85
N LYS A 74 15.67 -5.64 -17.64
CA LYS A 74 15.14 -6.53 -16.58
C LYS A 74 13.71 -6.20 -16.21
N VAL A 75 13.41 -4.91 -16.04
CA VAL A 75 12.05 -4.43 -15.72
C VAL A 75 11.08 -4.75 -16.85
N LYS A 76 11.46 -4.51 -18.12
CA LYS A 76 10.62 -4.82 -19.28
C LYS A 76 10.34 -6.32 -19.38
N GLU A 77 11.36 -7.17 -19.23
CA GLU A 77 11.20 -8.63 -19.23
C GLU A 77 10.30 -9.10 -18.08
N TRP A 78 10.42 -8.48 -16.90
CA TRP A 78 9.58 -8.80 -15.75
C TRP A 78 8.13 -8.37 -15.97
N GLN A 79 7.89 -7.19 -16.55
CA GLN A 79 6.56 -6.69 -16.88
C GLN A 79 5.79 -7.62 -17.84
N LEU A 80 6.49 -8.27 -18.75
CA LEU A 80 5.90 -9.21 -19.72
C LEU A 80 5.59 -10.59 -19.11
N LEU A 81 6.10 -10.92 -17.93
CA LEU A 81 5.85 -12.22 -17.32
C LEU A 81 4.38 -12.41 -16.99
N PRO A 82 3.76 -13.49 -17.43
CA PRO A 82 2.43 -13.84 -16.95
C PRO A 82 2.47 -14.26 -15.48
N TYR A 83 1.44 -13.92 -14.74
CA TYR A 83 1.25 -14.36 -13.35
C TYR A 83 -0.22 -14.70 -13.11
N VAL A 84 -0.46 -15.51 -12.07
CA VAL A 84 -1.81 -15.81 -11.61
C VAL A 84 -2.35 -14.61 -10.84
N GLY A 85 -3.51 -14.12 -11.19
CA GLY A 85 -4.12 -12.94 -10.57
C GLY A 85 -4.32 -13.09 -9.06
N PRO A 86 -4.48 -11.97 -8.32
CA PRO A 86 -4.67 -12.00 -6.86
C PRO A 86 -5.89 -12.83 -6.44
N TYR A 87 -6.95 -12.81 -7.23
CA TYR A 87 -8.22 -13.49 -6.93
C TYR A 87 -8.32 -14.91 -7.51
N GLU A 88 -7.35 -15.31 -8.32
CA GLU A 88 -7.33 -16.65 -8.87
C GLU A 88 -6.82 -17.64 -7.84
N VAL A 89 -7.53 -18.78 -7.71
CA VAL A 89 -7.10 -19.87 -6.81
C VAL A 89 -5.86 -20.52 -7.40
N VAL A 90 -4.76 -20.44 -6.66
CA VAL A 90 -3.59 -21.23 -6.97
C VAL A 90 -3.79 -22.59 -6.31
N GLU A 91 -3.99 -23.61 -7.13
CA GLU A 91 -3.86 -24.97 -6.62
C GLU A 91 -2.46 -25.14 -6.04
N GLN A 92 -2.37 -25.03 -4.73
CA GLN A 92 -1.14 -25.35 -4.01
C GLN A 92 -0.92 -26.85 -4.22
N ARG A 93 -0.10 -27.21 -5.16
CA ARG A 93 0.46 -28.56 -5.22
C ARG A 93 1.39 -28.74 -4.02
N ILE A 94 0.75 -29.00 -2.88
CA ILE A 94 1.42 -29.42 -1.67
C ILE A 94 2.11 -30.73 -2.01
N GLY A 95 3.41 -30.71 -2.21
CA GLY A 95 4.22 -31.91 -2.28
C GLY A 95 5.05 -32.18 -3.53
N ALA A 96 5.17 -31.27 -4.46
CA ALA A 96 5.98 -31.53 -5.64
C ALA A 96 7.22 -30.65 -5.74
N SER A 97 8.35 -31.31 -5.58
CA SER A 97 9.70 -30.90 -5.99
C SER A 97 10.40 -29.82 -5.19
N LYS A 98 11.47 -30.21 -4.50
CA LYS A 98 12.44 -29.35 -3.79
C LYS A 98 13.17 -28.30 -4.67
N ARG A 99 12.93 -28.24 -5.96
CA ARG A 99 13.57 -27.28 -6.91
C ARG A 99 12.53 -26.54 -7.73
N VAL A 100 12.04 -25.43 -7.16
CA VAL A 100 11.24 -24.48 -7.95
C VAL A 100 12.12 -23.83 -9.00
N SER A 101 11.71 -23.86 -10.27
CA SER A 101 12.47 -23.22 -11.35
C SER A 101 12.59 -21.72 -11.13
N LYS A 102 13.68 -21.10 -11.60
CA LYS A 102 13.88 -19.63 -11.53
C LYS A 102 12.70 -18.85 -12.11
N MET A 103 12.13 -19.36 -13.21
CA MET A 103 10.96 -18.76 -13.85
C MET A 103 9.70 -18.85 -12.98
N ALA A 104 9.44 -19.99 -12.36
CA ALA A 104 8.31 -20.17 -11.48
C ALA A 104 8.43 -19.24 -10.24
N ARG A 105 9.63 -19.11 -9.67
CA ARG A 105 9.89 -18.17 -8.57
C ARG A 105 9.59 -16.71 -8.96
N ARG A 106 10.00 -16.26 -10.17
CA ARG A 106 9.69 -14.92 -10.67
C ARG A 106 8.20 -14.69 -10.89
N LYS A 107 7.46 -15.72 -11.33
CA LYS A 107 5.99 -15.65 -11.45
C LYS A 107 5.32 -15.53 -10.09
N MET A 108 5.79 -16.26 -9.09
CA MET A 108 5.28 -16.18 -7.72
C MET A 108 5.58 -14.81 -7.10
N GLU A 109 6.78 -14.29 -7.32
CA GLU A 109 7.16 -12.92 -6.93
C GLU A 109 6.22 -11.89 -7.58
N LYS A 110 5.99 -11.99 -8.88
CA LYS A 110 5.08 -11.08 -9.60
C LYS A 110 3.64 -11.18 -9.09
N ARG A 111 3.18 -12.40 -8.74
CA ARG A 111 1.89 -12.58 -8.06
C ARG A 111 1.86 -11.85 -6.72
N ALA A 112 2.91 -11.97 -5.91
CA ALA A 112 3.00 -11.28 -4.63
C ALA A 112 2.95 -9.75 -4.80
N VAL A 113 3.60 -9.21 -5.83
CA VAL A 113 3.49 -7.79 -6.22
C VAL A 113 2.05 -7.44 -6.58
N GLY A 114 1.37 -8.26 -7.38
CA GLY A 114 -0.02 -8.04 -7.75
C GLY A 114 -0.96 -8.02 -6.53
N ILE A 115 -0.79 -8.96 -5.59
CA ILE A 115 -1.56 -9.01 -4.34
C ILE A 115 -1.30 -7.75 -3.50
N ALA A 116 -0.03 -7.37 -3.33
CA ALA A 116 0.33 -6.20 -2.55
C ALA A 116 -0.21 -4.90 -3.18
N HIS A 117 -0.14 -4.79 -4.50
CA HIS A 117 -0.70 -3.67 -5.26
C HIS A 117 -2.20 -3.55 -5.04
N GLU A 118 -2.93 -4.65 -5.21
CA GLU A 118 -4.39 -4.69 -5.02
C GLU A 118 -4.77 -4.37 -3.57
N PHE A 119 -4.07 -4.97 -2.60
CA PHE A 119 -4.30 -4.70 -1.19
C PHE A 119 -4.14 -3.21 -0.85
N LEU A 120 -3.06 -2.58 -1.35
CA LEU A 120 -2.83 -1.15 -1.14
C LEU A 120 -3.86 -0.28 -1.86
N SER A 121 -4.30 -0.69 -3.06
CA SER A 121 -5.33 0.03 -3.81
C SER A 121 -6.68 0.06 -3.09
N LEU A 122 -6.96 -0.95 -2.26
CA LEU A 122 -8.17 -1.02 -1.44
C LEU A 122 -8.06 -0.23 -0.12
N THR A 123 -6.84 0.13 0.32
CA THR A 123 -6.70 0.94 1.53
C THR A 123 -7.05 2.41 1.26
N VAL A 124 -7.56 3.09 2.28
CA VAL A 124 -8.01 4.50 2.17
C VAL A 124 -6.87 5.44 1.75
N GLU A 125 -5.70 5.30 2.37
CA GLU A 125 -4.54 6.15 2.12
C GLU A 125 -3.50 5.48 1.23
N LYS A 126 -3.84 4.36 0.58
CA LYS A 126 -2.95 3.63 -0.33
C LYS A 126 -1.59 3.28 0.31
N MET A 127 -1.62 3.05 1.62
CA MET A 127 -0.45 2.71 2.43
C MET A 127 -0.78 1.72 3.53
N VAL A 128 0.24 0.98 4.01
CA VAL A 128 0.12 0.06 5.14
C VAL A 128 1.46 -0.16 5.81
N GLU A 129 1.46 -0.45 7.11
CA GLU A 129 2.66 -0.94 7.79
C GLU A 129 3.05 -2.33 7.27
N VAL A 130 4.32 -2.54 6.97
CA VAL A 130 4.83 -3.81 6.41
C VAL A 130 4.53 -4.99 7.33
N GLU A 131 4.62 -4.79 8.63
CA GLU A 131 4.32 -5.81 9.64
C GLU A 131 2.84 -6.24 9.58
N LYS A 132 1.92 -5.29 9.41
CA LYS A 132 0.49 -5.58 9.28
C LYS A 132 0.21 -6.37 8.00
N PHE A 133 0.77 -5.94 6.86
CA PHE A 133 0.63 -6.69 5.62
C PHE A 133 1.21 -8.10 5.74
N SER A 134 2.34 -8.26 6.43
CA SER A 134 2.99 -9.56 6.63
C SER A 134 2.13 -10.56 7.42
N GLN A 135 1.21 -10.11 8.26
CA GLN A 135 0.27 -10.97 8.99
C GLN A 135 -0.67 -11.71 8.04
N PHE A 136 -1.02 -11.09 6.92
CA PHE A 136 -1.89 -11.69 5.89
C PHE A 136 -1.15 -12.61 4.91
N ARG A 137 0.19 -12.70 5.00
CA ARG A 137 1.04 -13.46 4.08
C ARG A 137 0.54 -14.89 3.83
N LYS A 138 0.18 -15.61 4.91
CA LYS A 138 -0.31 -16.98 4.81
C LYS A 138 -1.64 -17.06 4.08
N TRP A 139 -2.56 -16.15 4.37
CA TRP A 139 -3.88 -16.08 3.74
C TRP A 139 -3.80 -15.78 2.25
N PHE A 140 -2.85 -14.97 1.86
CA PHE A 140 -2.62 -14.61 0.46
C PHE A 140 -1.75 -15.62 -0.30
N GLY A 141 -1.24 -16.65 0.36
CA GLY A 141 -0.34 -17.62 -0.26
C GLY A 141 0.95 -16.99 -0.78
N ILE A 142 1.51 -16.03 -0.05
CA ILE A 142 2.76 -15.34 -0.41
C ILE A 142 3.93 -16.07 0.25
N ASP A 143 4.73 -16.79 -0.54
CA ASP A 143 5.90 -17.55 -0.05
C ASP A 143 7.19 -16.73 -0.02
N VAL A 144 7.21 -15.57 -0.70
CA VAL A 144 8.37 -14.67 -0.74
C VAL A 144 8.39 -13.73 0.45
N ASN A 145 9.57 -13.18 0.76
CA ASN A 145 9.71 -12.16 1.80
C ASN A 145 9.01 -10.87 1.35
N VAL A 146 8.03 -10.43 2.11
CA VAL A 146 7.22 -9.24 1.79
C VAL A 146 8.07 -7.97 1.68
N ARG A 147 9.05 -7.79 2.58
CA ARG A 147 9.93 -6.63 2.56
C ARG A 147 10.77 -6.57 1.29
N ASP A 148 11.29 -7.72 0.85
CA ASP A 148 12.08 -7.81 -0.39
C ASP A 148 11.22 -7.48 -1.61
N VAL A 149 9.94 -7.91 -1.63
CA VAL A 149 8.98 -7.55 -2.67
C VAL A 149 8.86 -6.02 -2.82
N PHE A 150 8.80 -5.29 -1.72
CA PHE A 150 8.70 -3.82 -1.77
C PHE A 150 10.02 -3.15 -2.19
N LEU A 151 11.15 -3.66 -1.74
CA LEU A 151 12.47 -3.13 -2.07
C LEU A 151 12.88 -3.39 -3.52
N ASP A 152 12.52 -4.56 -4.05
CA ASP A 152 12.89 -4.97 -5.42
C ASP A 152 12.04 -4.26 -6.49
N HIS A 153 10.90 -3.68 -6.09
CA HIS A 153 9.99 -2.99 -7.00
C HIS A 153 9.79 -1.50 -6.66
N PRO A 154 10.86 -0.68 -6.63
CA PRO A 154 10.80 0.73 -6.24
C PRO A 154 10.02 1.61 -7.23
N GLY A 155 9.69 1.12 -8.41
CA GLY A 155 8.82 1.81 -9.37
C GLY A 155 7.33 1.64 -9.08
N ILE A 156 6.94 0.67 -8.24
CA ILE A 156 5.55 0.41 -7.85
C ILE A 156 5.31 0.85 -6.41
N PHE A 157 6.25 0.54 -5.52
CA PHE A 157 6.15 0.80 -4.10
C PHE A 157 7.18 1.83 -3.62
N TYR A 158 6.80 2.57 -2.61
CA TYR A 158 7.73 3.38 -1.82
C TYR A 158 7.74 2.86 -0.39
N LEU A 159 8.91 2.46 0.10
CA LEU A 159 9.10 1.97 1.45
C LEU A 159 9.72 3.06 2.31
N SER A 160 8.96 3.59 3.26
CA SER A 160 9.43 4.55 4.25
C SER A 160 9.99 3.83 5.47
N ALA A 161 11.20 4.20 5.87
CA ALA A 161 11.84 3.76 7.11
C ALA A 161 11.67 4.79 8.25
N LYS A 162 10.90 5.86 8.03
CA LYS A 162 10.63 6.86 9.08
C LYS A 162 9.77 6.26 10.19
N GLY A 163 10.15 6.54 11.44
CA GLY A 163 9.43 6.06 12.60
C GLY A 163 9.87 4.68 13.07
N LYS A 164 9.08 4.08 13.97
CA LYS A 164 9.39 2.78 14.60
C LYS A 164 9.14 1.59 13.68
N ARG A 165 8.31 1.75 12.66
CA ARG A 165 7.88 0.70 11.74
C ARG A 165 8.00 1.16 10.30
N HIS A 166 8.28 0.21 9.41
CA HIS A 166 8.32 0.49 7.98
C HIS A 166 6.90 0.62 7.43
N THR A 167 6.67 1.64 6.62
CA THR A 167 5.39 1.86 5.94
C THR A 167 5.61 1.80 4.44
N VAL A 168 4.79 1.04 3.76
CA VAL A 168 4.78 0.94 2.30
C VAL A 168 3.64 1.76 1.72
N PHE A 169 3.92 2.46 0.63
CA PHE A 169 2.99 3.29 -0.13
C PHE A 169 2.90 2.80 -1.57
N LEU A 170 1.72 2.90 -2.16
CA LEU A 170 1.51 2.65 -3.58
C LEU A 170 1.86 3.93 -4.36
N ARG A 171 2.94 3.92 -5.15
CA ARG A 171 3.45 5.12 -5.80
C ARG A 171 2.49 5.78 -6.76
N GLU A 172 1.82 5.00 -7.59
CA GLU A 172 0.87 5.52 -8.59
C GLU A 172 -0.32 6.28 -7.98
N ALA A 173 -0.59 6.02 -6.69
CA ALA A 173 -1.66 6.69 -5.96
C ALA A 173 -1.28 8.09 -5.47
N TYR A 174 -0.02 8.50 -5.60
CA TYR A 174 0.47 9.78 -5.13
C TYR A 174 1.10 10.60 -6.26
N ASP A 175 0.76 11.88 -6.30
CA ASP A 175 1.48 12.89 -7.09
C ASP A 175 1.99 13.98 -6.14
N ARG A 176 3.32 14.19 -6.15
CA ARG A 176 4.01 15.19 -5.29
C ARG A 176 3.59 15.11 -3.82
N GLY A 177 3.50 13.88 -3.28
CA GLY A 177 3.14 13.63 -1.88
C GLY A 177 1.65 13.78 -1.54
N LYS A 178 0.80 14.04 -2.53
CA LYS A 178 -0.66 14.11 -2.37
C LYS A 178 -1.33 12.93 -3.04
N LEU A 179 -2.41 12.42 -2.44
CA LEU A 179 -3.23 11.40 -3.09
C LEU A 179 -3.83 11.96 -4.39
N VAL A 180 -3.72 11.19 -5.48
CA VAL A 180 -4.33 11.51 -6.78
C VAL A 180 -5.85 11.50 -6.66
N GLU A 181 -6.39 10.54 -5.90
CA GLU A 181 -7.80 10.47 -5.55
C GLU A 181 -8.00 11.01 -4.13
N PRO A 182 -8.52 12.24 -3.99
CA PRO A 182 -8.76 12.84 -2.68
C PRO A 182 -9.77 12.00 -1.89
N ASN A 183 -9.53 11.90 -0.57
CA ASN A 183 -10.36 11.14 0.33
C ASN A 183 -10.58 11.96 1.62
N ASP A 184 -11.83 12.05 2.08
CA ASP A 184 -12.21 12.83 3.25
C ASP A 184 -11.42 12.47 4.50
N VAL A 185 -11.12 11.18 4.70
CA VAL A 185 -10.32 10.70 5.84
C VAL A 185 -8.89 11.19 5.76
N SER A 186 -8.27 11.14 4.57
CA SER A 186 -6.91 11.63 4.37
C SER A 186 -6.82 13.15 4.54
N GLU A 187 -7.84 13.88 4.07
CA GLU A 187 -7.92 15.33 4.28
C GLU A 187 -8.10 15.70 5.75
N ALA A 188 -8.96 14.99 6.47
CA ALA A 188 -9.14 15.20 7.90
C ALA A 188 -7.84 14.93 8.68
N ARG A 189 -7.12 13.86 8.36
CA ARG A 189 -5.80 13.56 8.96
C ARG A 189 -4.77 14.62 8.64
N ARG A 190 -4.71 15.11 7.41
CA ARG A 190 -3.82 16.19 7.02
C ARG A 190 -4.08 17.46 7.82
N LYS A 191 -5.35 17.86 7.95
CA LYS A 191 -5.75 19.01 8.77
C LYS A 191 -5.34 18.83 10.24
N LEU A 192 -5.51 17.61 10.79
CA LEU A 192 -5.09 17.32 12.16
C LEU A 192 -3.57 17.46 12.34
N VAL A 193 -2.78 16.92 11.41
CA VAL A 193 -1.31 17.05 11.44
C VAL A 193 -0.91 18.51 11.34
N GLU A 194 -1.50 19.28 10.46
CA GLU A 194 -1.26 20.72 10.32
C GLU A 194 -1.57 21.49 11.62
N LEU A 195 -2.70 21.21 12.26
CA LEU A 195 -3.04 21.79 13.56
C LEU A 195 -2.06 21.39 14.67
N MET A 196 -1.59 20.15 14.67
CA MET A 196 -0.57 19.68 15.62
C MET A 196 0.77 20.41 15.42
N LEU A 197 1.17 20.62 14.17
CA LEU A 197 2.40 21.37 13.85
C LEU A 197 2.29 22.84 14.28
N LEU A 198 1.16 23.49 13.97
CA LEU A 198 0.90 24.87 14.40
C LEU A 198 0.94 25.01 15.92
N ARG A 199 0.36 24.06 16.67
CA ARG A 199 0.44 24.05 18.12
C ARG A 199 1.89 23.90 18.63
N ARG A 200 2.67 23.03 17.99
CA ARG A 200 4.09 22.83 18.35
C ARG A 200 4.90 24.12 18.16
N HIS A 201 4.69 24.83 17.05
CA HIS A 201 5.34 26.11 16.78
C HIS A 201 4.85 27.23 17.72
N GLY A 202 3.54 27.26 18.05
CA GLY A 202 2.98 28.23 18.98
C GLY A 202 3.50 28.07 20.41
N LEU A 203 3.69 26.83 20.88
CA LEU A 203 4.26 26.54 22.20
C LEU A 203 5.77 26.82 22.25
N GLY A 204 6.48 26.64 21.13
CA GLY A 204 7.90 27.00 21.04
C GLY A 204 8.13 28.51 21.19
N ASN A 205 7.31 29.33 20.57
CA ASN A 205 7.37 30.80 20.69
C ASN A 205 6.90 31.32 22.07
N ALA A 206 5.93 30.65 22.71
CA ALA A 206 5.50 31.06 24.06
C ALA A 206 6.56 30.77 25.11
N ASN A 207 7.31 29.68 25.00
CA ASN A 207 8.42 29.35 25.91
C ASN A 207 9.68 30.24 25.68
N SER A 208 9.92 30.68 24.45
CA SER A 208 11.04 31.59 24.18
C SER A 208 10.79 32.99 24.72
N ASN A 209 9.55 33.46 24.77
CA ASN A 209 9.19 34.76 25.37
C ASN A 209 9.16 34.75 26.93
N ALA A 210 8.91 33.58 27.55
CA ALA A 210 8.90 33.46 28.99
C ALA A 210 10.34 33.40 29.58
N ASN A 211 11.35 33.00 28.79
CA ASN A 211 12.75 32.89 29.23
C ASN A 211 13.62 34.12 28.94
N MET A 212 13.07 35.17 28.33
CA MET A 212 13.82 36.40 28.06
C MET A 212 13.84 37.38 29.23
N SER A 213 13.33 36.99 30.41
CA SER A 213 13.37 37.84 31.63
C SER A 213 14.36 37.39 32.70
N SER A 214 15.24 36.44 32.46
CA SER A 214 16.31 36.13 33.40
C SER A 214 17.52 35.51 32.70
N ASN A 215 18.61 36.29 32.74
CA ASN A 215 20.03 35.94 32.62
C ASN A 215 20.57 35.53 31.23
N GLY A 216 21.57 36.34 30.86
CA GLY A 216 22.40 36.14 29.70
C GLY A 216 23.40 34.99 29.83
N ASN A 217 23.90 34.64 28.66
CA ASN A 217 25.14 33.94 28.35
C ASN A 217 25.07 32.40 28.25
N ALA A 218 25.06 31.90 27.05
CA ALA A 218 25.95 30.91 26.47
C ALA A 218 25.33 30.32 25.18
N GLY A 219 26.09 30.43 24.09
CA GLY A 219 25.69 30.00 22.76
C GLY A 219 25.69 28.48 22.62
N ALA A 220 24.72 27.98 21.83
CA ALA A 220 24.85 26.73 21.11
C ALA A 220 24.01 26.85 19.83
N LYS A 221 24.69 26.71 18.70
CA LYS A 221 24.09 26.57 17.37
C LYS A 221 23.40 25.23 17.31
N GLU A 222 22.09 25.23 17.18
CA GLU A 222 21.36 24.04 16.68
C GLU A 222 20.97 24.29 15.25
N SER A 223 21.30 23.30 14.42
CA SER A 223 21.21 23.30 12.98
C SER A 223 19.75 23.12 12.48
N ASP A 224 19.38 23.98 11.52
CA ASP A 224 18.09 24.03 10.79
C ASP A 224 17.91 22.89 9.76
N ASP A 225 18.16 21.64 10.13
CA ASP A 225 18.12 20.52 9.16
C ASP A 225 16.79 19.74 9.09
N ASP A 226 15.76 20.12 9.87
CA ASP A 226 14.53 19.31 9.99
C ASP A 226 13.34 19.74 9.08
N LEU A 227 13.48 20.76 8.25
CA LEU A 227 12.34 21.31 7.49
C LEU A 227 12.26 20.91 6.01
N GLN A 228 13.27 20.20 5.47
CA GLN A 228 13.24 19.79 4.04
C GLN A 228 12.69 18.40 3.77
N GLU A 229 12.27 17.64 4.78
CA GLU A 229 11.89 16.23 4.63
C GLU A 229 10.38 15.92 4.64
N LEU A 230 9.51 16.93 4.67
CA LEU A 230 8.03 16.72 4.64
C LEU A 230 7.38 16.91 3.26
N GLU A 231 8.20 17.16 2.21
CA GLU A 231 7.71 17.22 0.82
C GLU A 231 8.11 15.96 0.05
N LEU A 232 7.51 14.82 0.39
CA LEU A 232 7.43 13.65 -0.49
C LEU A 232 6.10 12.97 -0.35
#